data_5af16455de6caf104f0d73e066ad35cd
#
_entry.id   5af16455de6caf104f0d73e066ad35cd
#
_cell.length_a   1.000
_cell.length_b   1.000
_cell.length_c   1.000
_cell.angle_alpha   90.00
_cell.angle_beta   90.00
_cell.angle_gamma   90.00
#
_symmetry.space_group_name_H-M   'P 1'
#
loop_
_entity.id
_entity.type
_entity.pdbx_description
1 polymer ?
#
loop_
_entity_poly.entity_id
_entity_poly.type
_entity_poly.pdbx_seq_one_letter_code
_entity_poly.pdbx_strand_id
1 'polypeptide(L)'
;MGLLEVKNLTKTFKGKTILANLNLTVNAGETLVIIGKSGAGKTTLLRCLNLLERPTSGNLTLGNNTYDYSRLTAGDIRTIRDQLAIVFQNYALFNNKTALENITEPLIYGQHQTKAEAQKTAQTLLEQLELTDKANLYPTELSGGQQQRIGIARAEALRPSIILFDEPTSSLDPALVGTISRDILSLREKGQTMIVVTHQLDFAQRIATQCAFLNEGHLVEVAPADQFFTHPAQPETVAFLNAAKEAEA
;
A
#
# COMPACT_ATOMS: atom_id res chain seq x y z
N MET A 1 1.61 -15.16 15.13
CA MET A 1 1.32 -15.57 13.74
C MET A 1 1.05 -14.30 12.96
N GLY A 2 1.72 -14.07 11.83
CA GLY A 2 1.54 -12.85 11.05
C GLY A 2 0.11 -12.72 10.53
N LEU A 3 -0.37 -11.50 10.32
CA LEU A 3 -1.66 -11.24 9.65
C LEU A 3 -1.57 -11.62 8.18
N LEU A 4 -0.41 -11.34 7.54
CA LEU A 4 -0.08 -11.76 6.18
C LEU A 4 1.29 -12.45 6.19
N GLU A 5 1.37 -13.61 5.57
CA GLU A 5 2.62 -14.33 5.33
C GLU A 5 2.70 -14.75 3.87
N VAL A 6 3.80 -14.42 3.22
CA VAL A 6 4.11 -14.84 1.85
C VAL A 6 5.29 -15.79 1.90
N LYS A 7 5.18 -16.94 1.23
CA LYS A 7 6.25 -17.92 1.12
C LYS A 7 6.58 -18.23 -0.34
N ASN A 8 7.86 -18.11 -0.70
CA ASN A 8 8.42 -18.46 -2.01
C ASN A 8 7.69 -17.79 -3.18
N LEU A 9 7.22 -16.54 -2.99
CA LEU A 9 6.54 -15.81 -4.06
C LEU A 9 7.51 -15.56 -5.20
N THR A 10 7.14 -16.03 -6.37
CA THR A 10 7.87 -15.82 -7.61
C THR A 10 6.95 -15.21 -8.65
N LYS A 11 7.43 -14.20 -9.37
CA LYS A 11 6.74 -13.60 -10.52
C LYS A 11 7.65 -13.53 -11.71
N THR A 12 7.20 -14.12 -12.82
CA THR A 12 7.91 -14.11 -14.10
C THR A 12 7.02 -13.48 -15.18
N PHE A 13 7.58 -12.61 -16.00
CA PHE A 13 6.96 -12.03 -17.20
C PHE A 13 7.78 -12.40 -18.43
N LYS A 14 7.15 -13.04 -19.40
CA LYS A 14 7.79 -13.43 -20.69
C LYS A 14 9.19 -14.03 -20.51
N GLY A 15 9.33 -14.95 -19.55
CA GLY A 15 10.60 -15.63 -19.24
C GLY A 15 11.57 -14.85 -18.35
N LYS A 16 11.32 -13.57 -18.04
CA LYS A 16 12.16 -12.79 -17.11
C LYS A 16 11.55 -12.85 -15.72
N THR A 17 12.31 -13.33 -14.74
CA THR A 17 11.92 -13.30 -13.33
C THR A 17 12.07 -11.88 -12.78
N ILE A 18 10.98 -11.35 -12.23
CA ILE A 18 10.91 -10.01 -11.61
C ILE A 18 10.97 -10.11 -10.09
N LEU A 19 10.35 -11.15 -9.53
CA LEU A 19 10.40 -11.45 -8.09
C LEU A 19 10.80 -12.92 -7.95
N ALA A 20 11.76 -13.20 -7.08
CA ALA A 20 12.35 -14.53 -6.95
C ALA A 20 12.33 -15.01 -5.50
N ASN A 21 11.50 -16.02 -5.22
CA ASN A 21 11.42 -16.72 -3.93
C ASN A 21 11.27 -15.79 -2.71
N LEU A 22 10.44 -14.74 -2.83
CA LEU A 22 10.25 -13.79 -1.74
C LEU A 22 9.51 -14.43 -0.57
N ASN A 23 10.02 -14.16 0.63
CA ASN A 23 9.40 -14.53 1.90
C ASN A 23 9.18 -13.25 2.72
N LEU A 24 7.95 -13.01 3.16
CA LEU A 24 7.56 -11.80 3.83
C LEU A 24 6.50 -12.09 4.88
N THR A 25 6.63 -11.51 6.06
CA THR A 25 5.63 -11.59 7.12
C THR A 25 5.28 -10.18 7.58
N VAL A 26 3.98 -9.91 7.76
CA VAL A 26 3.46 -8.65 8.31
C VAL A 26 2.52 -8.99 9.45
N ASN A 27 2.77 -8.41 10.63
CA ASN A 27 1.92 -8.60 11.79
C ASN A 27 0.79 -7.57 11.84
N ALA A 28 -0.26 -7.86 12.61
CA ALA A 28 -1.36 -6.93 12.79
C ALA A 28 -0.87 -5.61 13.42
N GLY A 29 -1.33 -4.47 12.88
CA GLY A 29 -0.94 -3.13 13.34
C GLY A 29 0.44 -2.66 12.86
N GLU A 30 1.19 -3.48 12.12
CA GLU A 30 2.47 -3.07 11.55
C GLU A 30 2.30 -2.21 10.30
N THR A 31 3.22 -1.26 10.13
CA THR A 31 3.47 -0.56 8.87
C THR A 31 4.80 -1.05 8.31
N LEU A 32 4.73 -1.99 7.37
CA LEU A 32 5.90 -2.44 6.63
C LEU A 32 6.17 -1.50 5.45
N VAL A 33 7.33 -0.87 5.44
CA VAL A 33 7.76 -0.06 4.30
C VAL A 33 8.80 -0.82 3.48
N ILE A 34 8.56 -0.98 2.19
CA ILE A 34 9.45 -1.64 1.25
C ILE A 34 10.13 -0.58 0.40
N ILE A 35 11.44 -0.46 0.56
CA ILE A 35 12.27 0.46 -0.22
C ILE A 35 13.12 -0.29 -1.23
N GLY A 36 13.63 0.43 -2.22
CA GLY A 36 14.51 -0.13 -3.26
C GLY A 36 14.56 0.76 -4.49
N LYS A 37 15.53 0.50 -5.36
CA LYS A 37 15.72 1.26 -6.61
C LYS A 37 14.49 1.15 -7.53
N SER A 38 14.38 2.08 -8.46
CA SER A 38 13.41 1.96 -9.55
C SER A 38 13.64 0.65 -10.32
N GLY A 39 12.57 -0.07 -10.64
CA GLY A 39 12.66 -1.37 -11.31
C GLY A 39 12.99 -2.58 -10.42
N ALA A 40 13.22 -2.41 -9.11
CA ALA A 40 13.52 -3.53 -8.19
C ALA A 40 12.35 -4.54 -8.00
N GLY A 41 11.13 -4.19 -8.45
CA GLY A 41 9.98 -5.07 -8.35
C GLY A 41 8.94 -4.66 -7.29
N LYS A 42 9.08 -3.50 -6.63
CA LYS A 42 8.20 -3.03 -5.53
C LYS A 42 6.72 -3.00 -5.92
N THR A 43 6.35 -2.26 -6.98
CA THR A 43 4.98 -2.20 -7.50
C THR A 43 4.47 -3.58 -7.94
N THR A 44 5.35 -4.41 -8.53
CA THR A 44 5.01 -5.79 -8.92
C THR A 44 4.66 -6.62 -7.69
N LEU A 45 5.41 -6.48 -6.59
CA LEU A 45 5.11 -7.17 -5.33
C LEU A 45 3.74 -6.76 -4.79
N LEU A 46 3.44 -5.45 -4.69
CA LEU A 46 2.11 -4.99 -4.25
C LEU A 46 0.98 -5.51 -5.13
N ARG A 47 1.16 -5.48 -6.46
CA ARG A 47 0.18 -6.01 -7.42
C ARG A 47 0.00 -7.52 -7.28
N CYS A 48 1.05 -8.25 -6.94
CA CYS A 48 0.98 -9.68 -6.65
C CYS A 48 0.22 -9.95 -5.33
N LEU A 49 0.44 -9.16 -4.28
CA LEU A 49 -0.28 -9.30 -3.01
C LEU A 49 -1.78 -9.07 -3.19
N ASN A 50 -2.19 -8.05 -3.96
CA ASN A 50 -3.60 -7.76 -4.26
C ASN A 50 -4.14 -8.54 -5.46
N LEU A 51 -3.35 -9.47 -6.02
CA LEU A 51 -3.73 -10.28 -7.19
C LEU A 51 -4.17 -9.47 -8.42
N LEU A 52 -3.76 -8.19 -8.54
CA LEU A 52 -3.82 -7.44 -9.80
C LEU A 52 -2.86 -8.04 -10.83
N GLU A 53 -1.76 -8.60 -10.34
CA GLU A 53 -0.84 -9.45 -11.10
C GLU A 53 -0.81 -10.82 -10.44
N ARG A 54 -1.10 -11.89 -11.18
CA ARG A 54 -1.05 -13.24 -10.64
C ARG A 54 0.40 -13.67 -10.46
N PRO A 55 0.86 -14.04 -9.23
CA PRO A 55 2.16 -14.67 -9.04
C PRO A 55 2.29 -15.95 -9.85
N THR A 56 3.52 -16.31 -10.23
CA THR A 56 3.80 -17.55 -10.95
C THR A 56 3.77 -18.75 -10.01
N SER A 57 4.27 -18.59 -8.77
CA SER A 57 4.28 -19.62 -7.72
C SER A 57 4.41 -19.00 -6.35
N GLY A 58 4.30 -19.86 -5.31
CA GLY A 58 4.38 -19.49 -3.91
C GLY A 58 3.04 -19.56 -3.21
N ASN A 59 3.02 -19.22 -1.92
CA ASN A 59 1.84 -19.27 -1.09
C ASN A 59 1.60 -17.93 -0.40
N LEU A 60 0.33 -17.58 -0.22
CA LEU A 60 -0.13 -16.48 0.62
C LEU A 60 -0.93 -17.05 1.77
N THR A 61 -0.55 -16.72 3.00
CA THR A 61 -1.40 -16.91 4.17
C THR A 61 -1.94 -15.54 4.58
N LEU A 62 -3.27 -15.42 4.73
CA LEU A 62 -3.95 -14.21 5.16
C LEU A 62 -4.92 -14.59 6.29
N GLY A 63 -4.65 -14.10 7.49
CA GLY A 63 -5.29 -14.57 8.70
C GLY A 63 -5.06 -16.09 8.90
N ASN A 64 -6.14 -16.87 8.90
CA ASN A 64 -6.08 -18.32 9.08
C ASN A 64 -6.11 -19.12 7.76
N ASN A 65 -6.19 -18.45 6.62
CA ASN A 65 -6.34 -19.11 5.32
C ASN A 65 -5.02 -19.06 4.54
N THR A 66 -4.64 -20.21 3.96
CA THR A 66 -3.47 -20.32 3.08
C THR A 66 -3.91 -20.63 1.66
N TYR A 67 -3.35 -19.91 0.71
CA TYR A 67 -3.65 -19.95 -0.72
C TYR A 67 -2.39 -20.28 -1.51
N ASP A 68 -2.46 -21.28 -2.39
CA ASP A 68 -1.42 -21.55 -3.38
C ASP A 68 -1.69 -20.70 -4.63
N TYR A 69 -0.78 -19.81 -4.96
CA TYR A 69 -0.92 -18.90 -6.10
C TYR A 69 -1.10 -19.61 -7.44
N SER A 70 -0.58 -20.84 -7.59
CA SER A 70 -0.73 -21.63 -8.82
C SER A 70 -2.14 -22.20 -8.99
N ARG A 71 -2.94 -22.29 -7.90
CA ARG A 71 -4.25 -22.97 -7.85
C ARG A 71 -5.42 -22.08 -7.45
N LEU A 72 -5.23 -20.76 -7.40
CA LEU A 72 -6.27 -19.80 -7.00
C LEU A 72 -7.53 -19.94 -7.87
N THR A 73 -8.65 -20.09 -7.20
CA THR A 73 -9.98 -19.99 -7.79
C THR A 73 -10.46 -18.53 -7.86
N ALA A 74 -11.53 -18.25 -8.60
CA ALA A 74 -12.16 -16.94 -8.61
C ALA A 74 -12.69 -16.53 -7.22
N GLY A 75 -13.17 -17.51 -6.43
CA GLY A 75 -13.61 -17.30 -5.05
C GLY A 75 -12.46 -16.88 -4.13
N ASP A 76 -11.31 -17.55 -4.24
CA ASP A 76 -10.11 -17.21 -3.45
C ASP A 76 -9.65 -15.77 -3.76
N ILE A 77 -9.60 -15.42 -5.06
CA ILE A 77 -9.22 -14.07 -5.50
C ILE A 77 -10.15 -13.01 -4.90
N ARG A 78 -11.46 -13.26 -4.89
CA ARG A 78 -12.43 -12.35 -4.29
C ARG A 78 -12.19 -12.23 -2.79
N THR A 79 -12.09 -13.35 -2.06
CA THR A 79 -11.85 -13.37 -0.61
C THR A 79 -10.57 -12.64 -0.21
N ILE A 80 -9.49 -12.80 -0.99
CA ILE A 80 -8.23 -12.09 -0.75
C ILE A 80 -8.41 -10.58 -0.99
N ARG A 81 -9.05 -10.19 -2.11
CA ARG A 81 -9.26 -8.77 -2.45
C ARG A 81 -10.20 -8.06 -1.48
N ASP A 82 -11.18 -8.76 -0.91
CA ASP A 82 -12.08 -8.20 0.10
C ASP A 82 -11.35 -7.83 1.41
N GLN A 83 -10.16 -8.42 1.66
CA GLN A 83 -9.34 -8.13 2.82
C GLN A 83 -8.21 -7.11 2.54
N LEU A 84 -7.96 -6.78 1.29
CA LEU A 84 -6.86 -5.92 0.87
C LEU A 84 -7.40 -4.72 0.08
N ALA A 85 -7.09 -3.50 0.51
CA ALA A 85 -7.30 -2.30 -0.29
C ALA A 85 -5.98 -1.79 -0.85
N ILE A 86 -6.00 -1.11 -2.00
CA ILE A 86 -4.81 -0.51 -2.60
C ILE A 86 -5.03 0.97 -2.90
N VAL A 87 -4.03 1.77 -2.55
CA VAL A 87 -3.90 3.18 -2.90
C VAL A 87 -2.80 3.31 -3.94
N PHE A 88 -3.14 3.81 -5.12
CA PHE A 88 -2.23 3.88 -6.27
C PHE A 88 -1.47 5.20 -6.33
N GLN A 89 -0.31 5.18 -6.94
CA GLN A 89 0.54 6.34 -7.20
C GLN A 89 -0.18 7.47 -7.99
N ASN A 90 -1.01 7.10 -8.96
CA ASN A 90 -1.76 8.02 -9.82
C ASN A 90 -3.20 8.23 -9.34
N TYR A 91 -3.43 8.12 -8.03
CA TYR A 91 -4.71 8.29 -7.33
C TYR A 91 -5.80 7.30 -7.77
N ALA A 92 -5.90 6.96 -9.05
CA ALA A 92 -6.86 6.06 -9.68
C ALA A 92 -8.32 6.33 -9.24
N LEU A 93 -8.70 7.62 -9.15
CA LEU A 93 -10.07 8.01 -8.87
C LEU A 93 -10.93 7.82 -10.13
N PHE A 94 -12.22 7.57 -9.91
CA PHE A 94 -13.22 7.57 -10.98
C PHE A 94 -13.45 9.01 -11.46
N ASN A 95 -12.97 9.36 -12.63
CA ASN A 95 -13.01 10.73 -13.18
C ASN A 95 -14.45 11.28 -13.38
N ASN A 96 -15.42 10.40 -13.54
CA ASN A 96 -16.84 10.72 -13.74
C ASN A 96 -17.65 10.69 -12.43
N LYS A 97 -16.98 10.65 -11.29
CA LYS A 97 -17.56 10.61 -9.95
C LYS A 97 -16.98 11.72 -9.08
N THR A 98 -17.79 12.27 -8.20
CA THR A 98 -17.34 13.26 -7.22
C THR A 98 -16.44 12.63 -6.16
N ALA A 99 -15.80 13.43 -5.31
CA ALA A 99 -15.01 12.96 -4.17
C ALA A 99 -15.84 12.05 -3.25
N LEU A 100 -17.07 12.46 -2.90
CA LEU A 100 -17.99 11.66 -2.11
C LEU A 100 -18.34 10.33 -2.80
N GLU A 101 -18.66 10.37 -4.09
CA GLU A 101 -19.00 9.17 -4.85
C GLU A 101 -17.81 8.23 -5.01
N ASN A 102 -16.58 8.72 -5.15
CA ASN A 102 -15.39 7.89 -5.18
C ASN A 102 -15.23 7.04 -3.92
N ILE A 103 -15.67 7.54 -2.76
CA ILE A 103 -15.64 6.79 -1.50
C ILE A 103 -16.87 5.87 -1.38
N THR A 104 -18.07 6.31 -1.80
CA THR A 104 -19.29 5.55 -1.61
C THR A 104 -19.48 4.40 -2.60
N GLU A 105 -19.02 4.53 -3.84
CA GLU A 105 -19.19 3.50 -4.89
C GLU A 105 -18.69 2.11 -4.47
N PRO A 106 -17.47 1.93 -3.93
CA PRO A 106 -17.01 0.63 -3.48
C PRO A 106 -17.83 0.04 -2.34
N LEU A 107 -18.39 0.88 -1.46
CA LEU A 107 -19.24 0.45 -0.35
C LEU A 107 -20.59 -0.07 -0.86
N ILE A 108 -21.19 0.65 -1.81
CA ILE A 108 -22.51 0.29 -2.37
C ILE A 108 -22.39 -0.97 -3.23
N TYR A 109 -21.48 -0.98 -4.21
CA TYR A 109 -21.40 -2.04 -5.21
C TYR A 109 -20.48 -3.21 -4.80
N GLY A 110 -19.45 -2.95 -3.98
CA GLY A 110 -18.53 -3.98 -3.49
C GLY A 110 -19.03 -4.65 -2.21
N GLN A 111 -19.47 -3.86 -1.22
CA GLN A 111 -19.91 -4.35 0.08
C GLN A 111 -21.44 -4.40 0.26
N HIS A 112 -22.23 -4.03 -0.78
CA HIS A 112 -23.68 -4.05 -0.77
C HIS A 112 -24.33 -3.20 0.35
N GLN A 113 -23.65 -2.12 0.79
CA GLN A 113 -24.20 -1.19 1.75
C GLN A 113 -25.35 -0.36 1.14
N THR A 114 -26.27 0.08 1.96
CA THR A 114 -27.26 1.05 1.52
C THR A 114 -26.61 2.39 1.20
N LYS A 115 -27.22 3.17 0.30
CA LYS A 115 -26.71 4.49 -0.06
C LYS A 115 -26.55 5.41 1.16
N ALA A 116 -27.46 5.33 2.12
CA ALA A 116 -27.43 6.14 3.33
C ALA A 116 -26.24 5.77 4.24
N GLU A 117 -25.96 4.48 4.44
CA GLU A 117 -24.81 4.01 5.22
C GLU A 117 -23.49 4.41 4.56
N ALA A 118 -23.36 4.18 3.25
CA ALA A 118 -22.18 4.56 2.48
C ALA A 118 -21.91 6.07 2.54
N GLN A 119 -22.96 6.89 2.38
CA GLN A 119 -22.84 8.36 2.49
C GLN A 119 -22.40 8.79 3.88
N LYS A 120 -22.97 8.23 4.94
CA LYS A 120 -22.55 8.53 6.31
C LYS A 120 -21.08 8.21 6.54
N THR A 121 -20.61 7.04 6.10
CA THR A 121 -19.19 6.64 6.18
C THR A 121 -18.31 7.62 5.43
N ALA A 122 -18.67 7.95 4.19
CA ALA A 122 -17.88 8.85 3.36
C ALA A 122 -17.81 10.28 3.93
N GLN A 123 -18.93 10.81 4.46
CA GLN A 123 -18.96 12.12 5.10
C GLN A 123 -18.04 12.17 6.32
N THR A 124 -18.09 11.15 7.20
CA THR A 124 -17.19 11.07 8.36
C THR A 124 -15.73 11.07 7.95
N LEU A 125 -15.35 10.33 6.88
CA LEU A 125 -13.97 10.29 6.39
C LEU A 125 -13.55 11.63 5.77
N LEU A 126 -14.43 12.29 5.02
CA LEU A 126 -14.17 13.62 4.48
C LEU A 126 -14.00 14.67 5.58
N GLU A 127 -14.77 14.59 6.67
CA GLU A 127 -14.61 15.44 7.85
C GLU A 127 -13.25 15.22 8.52
N GLN A 128 -12.84 13.96 8.75
CA GLN A 128 -11.55 13.62 9.33
C GLN A 128 -10.38 14.12 8.50
N LEU A 129 -10.54 14.16 7.18
CA LEU A 129 -9.54 14.68 6.24
C LEU A 129 -9.67 16.18 5.97
N GLU A 130 -10.61 16.89 6.62
CA GLU A 130 -10.86 18.33 6.37
C GLU A 130 -11.16 18.63 4.89
N LEU A 131 -11.91 17.73 4.22
CA LEU A 131 -12.27 17.82 2.79
C LEU A 131 -13.78 17.86 2.57
N THR A 132 -14.57 18.21 3.59
CA THR A 132 -16.05 18.24 3.51
C THR A 132 -16.55 19.21 2.41
N ASP A 133 -15.89 20.35 2.26
CA ASP A 133 -16.20 21.36 1.22
C ASP A 133 -15.86 20.89 -0.20
N LYS A 134 -15.08 19.80 -0.34
CA LYS A 134 -14.69 19.18 -1.62
C LYS A 134 -15.57 17.99 -2.00
N ALA A 135 -16.53 17.58 -1.17
CA ALA A 135 -17.34 16.37 -1.35
C ALA A 135 -17.99 16.25 -2.75
N ASN A 136 -18.43 17.36 -3.32
CA ASN A 136 -19.12 17.41 -4.61
C ASN A 136 -18.22 17.74 -5.81
N LEU A 137 -16.91 17.92 -5.60
CA LEU A 137 -15.96 18.19 -6.67
C LEU A 137 -15.52 16.91 -7.38
N TYR A 138 -15.29 17.02 -8.68
CA TYR A 138 -14.73 15.95 -9.50
C TYR A 138 -13.19 15.93 -9.37
N PRO A 139 -12.52 14.80 -9.69
CA PRO A 139 -11.06 14.70 -9.60
C PRO A 139 -10.31 15.82 -10.33
N THR A 140 -10.80 16.28 -11.47
CA THR A 140 -10.19 17.38 -12.25
C THR A 140 -10.21 18.74 -11.54
N GLU A 141 -11.07 18.90 -10.52
CA GLU A 141 -11.20 20.13 -9.74
C GLU A 141 -10.43 20.05 -8.40
N LEU A 142 -9.78 18.91 -8.14
CA LEU A 142 -9.01 18.63 -6.92
C LEU A 142 -7.50 18.71 -7.20
N SER A 143 -6.74 19.24 -6.23
CA SER A 143 -5.28 19.12 -6.29
C SER A 143 -4.82 17.66 -6.18
N GLY A 144 -3.59 17.35 -6.62
CA GLY A 144 -3.04 16.00 -6.50
C GLY A 144 -3.05 15.46 -5.07
N GLY A 145 -2.70 16.30 -4.09
CA GLY A 145 -2.77 15.92 -2.68
C GLY A 145 -4.20 15.65 -2.19
N GLN A 146 -5.19 16.42 -2.65
CA GLN A 146 -6.60 16.16 -2.34
C GLN A 146 -7.06 14.84 -2.98
N GLN A 147 -6.72 14.60 -4.25
CA GLN A 147 -7.02 13.34 -4.93
C GLN A 147 -6.42 12.14 -4.19
N GLN A 148 -5.16 12.24 -3.75
CA GLN A 148 -4.49 11.19 -2.99
C GLN A 148 -5.23 10.90 -1.68
N ARG A 149 -5.63 11.94 -0.95
CA ARG A 149 -6.36 11.82 0.32
C ARG A 149 -7.76 11.19 0.12
N ILE A 150 -8.46 11.53 -0.97
CA ILE A 150 -9.69 10.82 -1.35
C ILE A 150 -9.43 9.34 -1.66
N GLY A 151 -8.31 9.02 -2.33
CA GLY A 151 -7.87 7.64 -2.56
C GLY A 151 -7.62 6.87 -1.26
N ILE A 152 -7.00 7.51 -0.27
CA ILE A 152 -6.80 6.96 1.08
C ILE A 152 -8.15 6.74 1.78
N ALA A 153 -9.05 7.74 1.79
CA ALA A 153 -10.38 7.62 2.36
C ALA A 153 -11.19 6.48 1.72
N ARG A 154 -11.11 6.33 0.41
CA ARG A 154 -11.76 5.23 -0.33
C ARG A 154 -11.26 3.86 0.13
N ALA A 155 -9.95 3.72 0.37
CA ALA A 155 -9.35 2.49 0.86
C ALA A 155 -9.75 2.22 2.33
N GLU A 156 -9.70 3.24 3.21
CA GLU A 156 -10.09 3.15 4.62
C GLU A 156 -11.59 2.80 4.78
N ALA A 157 -12.44 3.37 3.93
CA ALA A 157 -13.89 3.12 3.97
C ALA A 157 -14.25 1.64 3.88
N LEU A 158 -13.50 0.87 3.11
CA LEU A 158 -13.68 -0.58 2.95
C LEU A 158 -13.35 -1.38 4.21
N ARG A 159 -12.70 -0.79 5.22
CA ARG A 159 -12.22 -1.44 6.45
C ARG A 159 -11.43 -2.72 6.16
N PRO A 160 -10.44 -2.67 5.28
CA PRO A 160 -9.67 -3.86 4.91
C PRO A 160 -8.78 -4.30 6.06
N SER A 161 -8.38 -5.58 6.05
CA SER A 161 -7.37 -6.08 6.99
C SER A 161 -6.02 -5.41 6.77
N ILE A 162 -5.68 -5.10 5.51
CA ILE A 162 -4.40 -4.46 5.14
C ILE A 162 -4.65 -3.42 4.03
N ILE A 163 -4.03 -2.24 4.16
CA ILE A 163 -3.97 -1.24 3.08
C ILE A 163 -2.58 -1.29 2.43
N LEU A 164 -2.55 -1.41 1.12
CA LEU A 164 -1.36 -1.38 0.29
C LEU A 164 -1.20 0.01 -0.33
N PHE A 165 -0.02 0.61 -0.24
CA PHE A 165 0.29 1.92 -0.81
C PHE A 165 1.39 1.80 -1.85
N ASP A 166 1.09 2.16 -3.10
CA ASP A 166 2.05 2.17 -4.21
C ASP A 166 2.54 3.61 -4.43
N GLU A 167 3.75 3.94 -3.92
CA GLU A 167 4.41 5.25 -4.07
C GLU A 167 3.47 6.44 -3.72
N PRO A 168 2.87 6.50 -2.52
CA PRO A 168 1.77 7.43 -2.22
C PRO A 168 2.13 8.92 -2.25
N THR A 169 3.42 9.26 -2.32
CA THR A 169 3.93 10.64 -2.28
C THR A 169 4.70 11.05 -3.53
N SER A 170 4.99 10.12 -4.45
CA SER A 170 5.91 10.37 -5.58
C SER A 170 5.41 11.40 -6.61
N SER A 171 4.09 11.57 -6.73
CA SER A 171 3.45 12.52 -7.67
C SER A 171 3.07 13.84 -7.01
N LEU A 172 3.50 14.06 -5.74
CA LEU A 172 3.09 15.20 -4.93
C LEU A 172 4.21 16.24 -4.80
N ASP A 173 3.80 17.50 -4.63
CA ASP A 173 4.67 18.55 -4.18
C ASP A 173 5.26 18.19 -2.80
N PRO A 174 6.56 18.42 -2.56
CA PRO A 174 7.21 18.15 -1.27
C PRO A 174 6.46 18.75 -0.07
N ALA A 175 5.80 19.91 -0.22
CA ALA A 175 4.99 20.51 0.83
C ALA A 175 3.79 19.63 1.27
N LEU A 176 3.30 18.76 0.39
CA LEU A 176 2.15 17.88 0.66
C LEU A 176 2.55 16.53 1.25
N VAL A 177 3.81 16.12 1.15
CA VAL A 177 4.32 14.84 1.70
C VAL A 177 4.04 14.75 3.20
N GLY A 178 4.23 15.86 3.94
CA GLY A 178 3.93 15.91 5.38
C GLY A 178 2.46 15.66 5.71
N THR A 179 1.55 16.10 4.86
CA THR A 179 0.10 15.86 5.04
C THR A 179 -0.25 14.38 4.82
N ILE A 180 0.24 13.77 3.74
CA ILE A 180 0.04 12.33 3.50
C ILE A 180 0.68 11.48 4.60
N SER A 181 1.86 11.87 5.10
CA SER A 181 2.49 11.19 6.24
C SER A 181 1.59 11.20 7.47
N ARG A 182 0.95 12.34 7.79
CA ARG A 182 0.01 12.46 8.92
C ARG A 182 -1.22 11.57 8.73
N ASP A 183 -1.79 11.54 7.53
CA ASP A 183 -2.94 10.67 7.24
C ASP A 183 -2.59 9.19 7.43
N ILE A 184 -1.43 8.75 6.96
CA ILE A 184 -0.93 7.37 7.15
C ILE A 184 -0.63 7.08 8.62
N LEU A 185 -0.03 8.01 9.35
CA LEU A 185 0.22 7.87 10.79
C LEU A 185 -1.09 7.76 11.57
N SER A 186 -2.12 8.53 11.21
CA SER A 186 -3.46 8.40 11.81
C SER A 186 -4.07 7.01 11.59
N LEU A 187 -3.91 6.42 10.40
CA LEU A 187 -4.32 5.03 10.15
C LEU A 187 -3.55 4.04 11.04
N ARG A 188 -2.24 4.24 11.22
CA ARG A 188 -1.43 3.40 12.12
C ARG A 188 -1.90 3.49 13.56
N GLU A 189 -2.21 4.70 14.07
CA GLU A 189 -2.74 4.92 15.41
C GLU A 189 -4.08 4.22 15.66
N LYS A 190 -4.88 4.08 14.60
CA LYS A 190 -6.12 3.29 14.61
C LYS A 190 -5.87 1.77 14.55
N GLY A 191 -4.61 1.32 14.51
CA GLY A 191 -4.21 -0.10 14.43
C GLY A 191 -4.30 -0.70 13.02
N GLN A 192 -4.41 0.12 11.97
CA GLN A 192 -4.45 -0.36 10.59
C GLN A 192 -3.11 -0.97 10.18
N THR A 193 -3.13 -2.20 9.67
CA THR A 193 -1.95 -2.82 9.07
C THR A 193 -1.74 -2.28 7.66
N MET A 194 -0.49 -1.93 7.33
CA MET A 194 -0.16 -1.31 6.06
C MET A 194 1.12 -1.89 5.45
N ILE A 195 1.15 -1.98 4.12
CA ILE A 195 2.36 -2.24 3.34
C ILE A 195 2.53 -1.07 2.38
N VAL A 196 3.65 -0.37 2.48
CA VAL A 196 3.93 0.83 1.70
C VAL A 196 5.17 0.60 0.86
N VAL A 197 5.11 0.80 -0.44
CA VAL A 197 6.32 0.86 -1.27
C VAL A 197 6.66 2.30 -1.59
N THR A 198 7.94 2.65 -1.45
CA THR A 198 8.43 3.99 -1.77
C THR A 198 9.93 3.96 -2.06
N HIS A 199 10.42 5.00 -2.71
CA HIS A 199 11.85 5.29 -2.86
C HIS A 199 12.30 6.48 -1.99
N GLN A 200 11.37 7.17 -1.32
CA GLN A 200 11.64 8.33 -0.47
C GLN A 200 12.00 7.88 0.95
N LEU A 201 13.28 8.01 1.34
CA LEU A 201 13.77 7.50 2.63
C LEU A 201 13.20 8.26 3.82
N ASP A 202 13.12 9.59 3.75
CA ASP A 202 12.56 10.43 4.82
C ASP A 202 11.10 10.09 5.10
N PHE A 203 10.32 9.87 4.04
CA PHE A 203 8.93 9.41 4.18
C PHE A 203 8.87 8.02 4.83
N ALA A 204 9.68 7.08 4.34
CA ALA A 204 9.78 5.72 4.88
C ALA A 204 10.10 5.74 6.39
N GLN A 205 11.11 6.51 6.80
CA GLN A 205 11.55 6.61 8.19
C GLN A 205 10.46 7.15 9.13
N ARG A 206 9.63 8.08 8.64
CA ARG A 206 8.54 8.68 9.43
C ARG A 206 7.41 7.70 9.74
N ILE A 207 7.05 6.84 8.79
CA ILE A 207 5.84 6.02 8.88
C ILE A 207 6.10 4.56 9.26
N ALA A 208 7.31 4.03 9.04
CA ALA A 208 7.61 2.62 9.18
C ALA A 208 7.63 2.16 10.65
N THR A 209 7.14 0.94 10.90
CA THR A 209 7.47 0.13 12.08
C THR A 209 8.50 -0.93 11.71
N GLN A 210 8.40 -1.45 10.47
CA GLN A 210 9.33 -2.40 9.85
C GLN A 210 9.74 -1.86 8.49
N CYS A 211 11.00 -2.08 8.10
CA CYS A 211 11.51 -1.79 6.77
C CYS A 211 12.03 -3.03 6.08
N ALA A 212 11.84 -3.09 4.77
CA ALA A 212 12.39 -4.12 3.91
C ALA A 212 13.12 -3.48 2.73
N PHE A 213 14.29 -3.99 2.39
CA PHE A 213 15.02 -3.60 1.19
C PHE A 213 14.81 -4.64 0.10
N LEU A 214 14.18 -4.22 -1.00
CA LEU A 214 14.00 -5.03 -2.20
C LEU A 214 15.03 -4.61 -3.25
N ASN A 215 15.88 -5.53 -3.67
CA ASN A 215 16.86 -5.32 -4.72
C ASN A 215 16.79 -6.46 -5.74
N GLU A 216 16.71 -6.12 -7.04
CA GLU A 216 16.70 -7.09 -8.15
C GLU A 216 15.75 -8.28 -7.96
N GLY A 217 14.55 -8.01 -7.40
CA GLY A 217 13.53 -9.03 -7.17
C GLY A 217 13.73 -9.88 -5.92
N HIS A 218 14.71 -9.59 -5.07
CA HIS A 218 14.98 -10.28 -3.82
C HIS A 218 14.81 -9.36 -2.62
N LEU A 219 14.24 -9.87 -1.52
CA LEU A 219 14.28 -9.18 -0.23
C LEU A 219 15.65 -9.41 0.40
N VAL A 220 16.46 -8.34 0.46
CA VAL A 220 17.83 -8.37 0.98
C VAL A 220 17.83 -8.31 2.49
N GLU A 221 17.01 -7.44 3.07
CA GLU A 221 16.92 -7.23 4.51
C GLU A 221 15.49 -6.89 4.90
N VAL A 222 15.05 -7.38 6.07
CA VAL A 222 13.83 -6.97 6.76
C VAL A 222 14.18 -6.78 8.22
N ALA A 223 13.94 -5.59 8.78
CA ALA A 223 14.27 -5.28 10.16
C ALA A 223 13.32 -4.21 10.74
N PRO A 224 13.23 -4.07 12.08
CA PRO A 224 12.60 -2.91 12.72
C PRO A 224 13.16 -1.61 12.15
N ALA A 225 12.29 -0.61 11.96
CA ALA A 225 12.66 0.63 11.26
C ALA A 225 13.89 1.32 11.88
N ASP A 226 13.94 1.43 13.21
CA ASP A 226 15.08 2.04 13.91
C ASP A 226 16.39 1.31 13.57
N GLN A 227 16.41 -0.02 13.65
CA GLN A 227 17.59 -0.82 13.34
C GLN A 227 17.95 -0.67 11.86
N PHE A 228 16.95 -0.74 10.97
CA PHE A 228 17.16 -0.69 9.53
C PHE A 228 17.85 0.60 9.07
N PHE A 229 17.45 1.76 9.61
CA PHE A 229 18.01 3.05 9.20
C PHE A 229 19.29 3.45 9.95
N THR A 230 19.54 2.91 11.15
CA THR A 230 20.71 3.26 11.96
C THR A 230 21.84 2.23 11.87
N HIS A 231 21.50 0.95 11.88
CA HIS A 231 22.45 -0.17 11.90
C HIS A 231 22.00 -1.32 10.98
N PRO A 232 21.89 -1.06 9.65
CA PRO A 232 21.52 -2.11 8.70
C PRO A 232 22.55 -3.25 8.74
N ALA A 233 22.03 -4.49 8.69
CA ALA A 233 22.85 -5.69 8.83
C ALA A 233 23.49 -6.12 7.50
N GLN A 234 22.88 -5.76 6.35
CA GLN A 234 23.34 -6.21 5.04
C GLN A 234 24.18 -5.13 4.35
N PRO A 235 25.36 -5.48 3.82
CA PRO A 235 26.23 -4.51 3.11
C PRO A 235 25.53 -3.81 1.95
N GLU A 236 24.63 -4.50 1.23
CA GLU A 236 23.84 -3.94 0.14
C GLU A 236 22.86 -2.87 0.63
N THR A 237 22.24 -3.07 1.80
CA THR A 237 21.35 -2.08 2.44
C THR A 237 22.13 -0.84 2.86
N VAL A 238 23.33 -1.04 3.46
CA VAL A 238 24.25 0.07 3.82
C VAL A 238 24.60 0.89 2.59
N ALA A 239 25.02 0.24 1.51
CA ALA A 239 25.41 0.90 0.26
C ALA A 239 24.22 1.68 -0.35
N PHE A 240 23.02 1.09 -0.33
CA PHE A 240 21.82 1.75 -0.83
C PHE A 240 21.45 3.00 -0.03
N LEU A 241 21.44 2.91 1.31
CA LEU A 241 21.10 4.03 2.20
C LEU A 241 22.12 5.18 2.09
N ASN A 242 23.41 4.86 1.99
CA ASN A 242 24.43 5.89 1.81
C ASN A 242 24.30 6.61 0.47
N ALA A 243 24.14 5.87 -0.63
CA ALA A 243 23.95 6.46 -1.96
C ALA A 243 22.69 7.35 -2.03
N ALA A 244 21.62 7.00 -1.34
CA ALA A 244 20.41 7.81 -1.30
C ALA A 244 20.60 9.11 -0.50
N LYS A 245 21.33 9.07 0.63
CA LYS A 245 21.67 10.28 1.42
C LYS A 245 22.56 11.25 0.63
N GLU A 246 23.49 10.74 -0.16
CA GLU A 246 24.35 11.55 -1.01
C GLU A 246 23.57 12.23 -2.15
N ALA A 247 22.50 11.61 -2.63
CA ALA A 247 21.67 12.19 -3.70
C ALA A 247 20.69 13.28 -3.20
N GLU A 248 20.41 13.32 -1.89
CA GLU A 248 19.53 14.32 -1.25
C GLU A 248 20.31 15.52 -0.67
N ALA A 249 21.65 15.42 -0.58
CA ALA A 249 22.55 16.47 -0.06
C ALA A 249 23.00 17.45 -1.16
#